data_fa02328d622e3401db80bcb4239442b8
#
_entry.id   fa02328d622e3401db80bcb4239442b8
#
_cell.length_a   1.000
_cell.length_b   1.000
_cell.length_c   1.000
_cell.angle_alpha   90.00
_cell.angle_beta   90.00
_cell.angle_gamma   90.00
#
_symmetry.space_group_name_H-M   'P 1'
#
loop_
_entity.id
_entity.type
_entity.pdbx_description
1 polymer ?
#
loop_
_entity_poly.entity_id
_entity_poly.type
_entity_poly.pdbx_seq_one_letter_code
_entity_poly.pdbx_strand_id
1 'polypeptide(L)'
;MCRAEKESIVTVPRKCIRAARPRLAVIVAAMAAFVVAGAGAAWSFPWSIDMFRGPAIQPLEVSPRVMPEGTLPVDTGTPPQDLEQATIKAHNPLKPTPENIAHGKELFTNTCTPCHGESGHGDGPVAHLLHAHGYDPKNLVTGTSKNLPDGYIYGYIRDGGIHMPSYADAMNSDERWDVVMYVRQLQTQAPASDQKTATK
;
A
#
# COMPACT_ATOMS: atom_id res chain seq x y z
N MET A 1 -23.97 70.29 -29.79
CA MET A 1 -25.40 70.00 -29.72
C MET A 1 -25.54 68.49 -29.50
N CYS A 2 -25.53 68.03 -28.28
CA CYS A 2 -25.85 66.65 -27.93
C CYS A 2 -27.04 66.66 -27.01
N ARG A 3 -28.11 66.07 -27.50
CA ARG A 3 -29.42 66.01 -26.87
C ARG A 3 -29.37 64.83 -25.88
N ALA A 4 -29.52 65.10 -24.61
CA ALA A 4 -29.64 64.10 -23.59
C ALA A 4 -31.01 63.39 -23.72
N GLU A 5 -30.97 62.10 -23.98
CA GLU A 5 -32.14 61.23 -23.99
C GLU A 5 -32.44 60.77 -22.56
N LYS A 6 -33.61 61.11 -22.09
CA LYS A 6 -34.13 60.79 -20.75
C LYS A 6 -34.40 59.30 -20.66
N GLU A 7 -33.65 58.59 -19.84
CA GLU A 7 -33.99 57.22 -19.45
C GLU A 7 -35.33 57.23 -18.68
N SER A 8 -36.31 56.60 -19.28
CA SER A 8 -37.61 56.36 -18.67
C SER A 8 -37.49 55.20 -17.68
N ILE A 9 -37.45 55.51 -16.40
CA ILE A 9 -37.59 54.52 -15.32
C ILE A 9 -38.98 53.91 -15.47
N VAL A 10 -39.04 52.67 -15.93
CA VAL A 10 -40.29 51.89 -16.00
C VAL A 10 -40.70 51.55 -14.57
N THR A 11 -41.60 52.39 -14.05
CA THR A 11 -42.20 52.16 -12.74
C THR A 11 -43.27 51.06 -12.87
N VAL A 12 -42.95 49.85 -12.52
CA VAL A 12 -43.88 48.71 -12.52
C VAL A 12 -45.00 49.02 -11.52
N PRO A 13 -46.27 48.99 -11.94
CA PRO A 13 -47.36 49.37 -11.07
C PRO A 13 -47.46 48.40 -9.88
N ARG A 14 -47.45 48.95 -8.66
CA ARG A 14 -47.50 48.21 -7.39
C ARG A 14 -48.68 47.21 -7.26
N LYS A 15 -49.73 47.36 -8.05
CA LYS A 15 -50.89 46.45 -8.12
C LYS A 15 -50.52 45.08 -8.73
N CYS A 16 -49.59 45.02 -9.71
CA CYS A 16 -49.13 43.72 -10.30
C CYS A 16 -48.28 42.92 -9.35
N ILE A 17 -47.52 43.60 -8.48
CA ILE A 17 -46.66 42.94 -7.51
C ILE A 17 -47.46 42.26 -6.39
N ARG A 18 -48.60 42.82 -6.01
CA ARG A 18 -49.50 42.25 -4.98
C ARG A 18 -50.23 40.97 -5.44
N ALA A 19 -50.59 40.86 -6.70
CA ALA A 19 -51.25 39.67 -7.24
C ALA A 19 -50.31 38.50 -7.49
N ALA A 20 -49.03 38.78 -7.74
CA ALA A 20 -48.00 37.74 -7.96
C ALA A 20 -47.47 37.14 -6.65
N ARG A 21 -47.57 37.88 -5.54
CA ARG A 21 -47.05 37.45 -4.23
C ARG A 21 -47.62 36.12 -3.70
N PRO A 22 -48.94 35.84 -3.72
CA PRO A 22 -49.44 34.58 -3.20
C PRO A 22 -49.03 33.39 -4.09
N ARG A 23 -48.98 33.57 -5.41
CA ARG A 23 -48.52 32.50 -6.33
C ARG A 23 -47.03 32.19 -6.17
N LEU A 24 -46.21 33.23 -6.03
CA LEU A 24 -44.78 33.05 -5.79
C LEU A 24 -44.52 32.39 -4.43
N ALA A 25 -45.25 32.79 -3.40
CA ALA A 25 -45.17 32.19 -2.07
C ALA A 25 -45.54 30.69 -2.09
N VAL A 26 -46.60 30.34 -2.84
CA VAL A 26 -47.02 28.94 -3.00
C VAL A 26 -45.97 28.13 -3.76
N ILE A 27 -45.37 28.68 -4.81
CA ILE A 27 -44.33 28.01 -5.58
C ILE A 27 -43.06 27.79 -4.69
N VAL A 28 -42.65 28.81 -3.95
CA VAL A 28 -41.49 28.71 -3.03
C VAL A 28 -41.79 27.70 -1.91
N ALA A 29 -42.99 27.70 -1.34
CA ALA A 29 -43.38 26.72 -0.33
C ALA A 29 -43.43 25.29 -0.90
N ALA A 30 -43.94 25.10 -2.12
CA ALA A 30 -43.95 23.82 -2.79
C ALA A 30 -42.54 23.31 -3.10
N MET A 31 -41.63 24.18 -3.57
CA MET A 31 -40.24 23.83 -3.78
C MET A 31 -39.51 23.49 -2.46
N ALA A 32 -39.73 24.26 -1.41
CA ALA A 32 -39.19 23.97 -0.10
C ALA A 32 -39.69 22.62 0.45
N ALA A 33 -40.98 22.34 0.32
CA ALA A 33 -41.54 21.04 0.69
C ALA A 33 -40.98 19.89 -0.11
N PHE A 34 -40.74 20.10 -1.42
CA PHE A 34 -40.09 19.08 -2.29
C PHE A 34 -38.65 18.84 -1.91
N VAL A 35 -37.89 19.87 -1.57
CA VAL A 35 -36.51 19.75 -1.08
C VAL A 35 -36.44 19.03 0.26
N VAL A 36 -37.35 19.35 1.19
CA VAL A 36 -37.44 18.68 2.50
C VAL A 36 -37.84 17.21 2.35
N ALA A 37 -38.83 16.93 1.48
CA ALA A 37 -39.24 15.56 1.19
C ALA A 37 -38.12 14.75 0.46
N GLY A 38 -37.39 15.42 -0.44
CA GLY A 38 -36.24 14.82 -1.12
C GLY A 38 -35.01 14.59 -0.21
N ALA A 39 -34.79 15.49 0.74
CA ALA A 39 -33.71 15.31 1.73
C ALA A 39 -33.96 14.13 2.67
N GLY A 40 -35.22 13.81 2.98
CA GLY A 40 -35.58 12.61 3.74
C GLY A 40 -35.37 11.30 2.97
N ALA A 41 -35.38 11.33 1.62
CA ALA A 41 -35.13 10.18 0.77
C ALA A 41 -33.61 10.01 0.45
N ALA A 42 -32.76 10.96 0.83
CA ALA A 42 -31.31 10.88 0.71
C ALA A 42 -30.65 10.05 1.82
N TRP A 43 -31.40 9.32 2.63
CA TRP A 43 -30.85 8.23 3.43
C TRP A 43 -30.33 7.19 2.44
N SER A 44 -29.01 7.11 2.38
CA SER A 44 -28.32 6.15 1.54
C SER A 44 -28.96 4.78 1.74
N PHE A 45 -29.37 4.18 0.63
CA PHE A 45 -29.93 2.84 0.67
C PHE A 45 -28.99 1.90 1.42
N PRO A 46 -29.50 0.89 2.14
CA PRO A 46 -28.66 -0.04 2.90
C PRO A 46 -27.47 -0.59 2.09
N TRP A 47 -27.65 -0.78 0.79
CA TRP A 47 -26.59 -1.27 -0.11
C TRP A 47 -25.53 -0.23 -0.46
N SER A 48 -25.73 1.06 -0.21
CA SER A 48 -24.74 2.09 -0.50
C SER A 48 -23.59 2.12 0.49
N ILE A 49 -23.73 1.45 1.62
CA ILE A 49 -22.70 1.33 2.67
C ILE A 49 -22.11 -0.06 2.77
N ASP A 50 -22.62 -1.05 2.03
CA ASP A 50 -22.19 -2.45 2.11
C ASP A 50 -20.72 -2.63 1.77
N MET A 51 -20.18 -1.82 0.87
CA MET A 51 -18.77 -1.82 0.52
C MET A 51 -17.90 -1.01 1.51
N PHE A 52 -18.50 -0.10 2.27
CA PHE A 52 -17.80 0.76 3.21
C PHE A 52 -17.85 0.23 4.64
N ARG A 53 -18.98 -0.38 5.02
CA ARG A 53 -19.20 -1.03 6.33
C ARG A 53 -19.84 -2.39 6.11
N GLY A 54 -19.00 -3.38 5.84
CA GLY A 54 -19.44 -4.77 5.81
C GLY A 54 -19.57 -5.36 7.22
N PRO A 55 -20.10 -6.58 7.34
CA PRO A 55 -20.13 -7.32 8.61
C PRO A 55 -18.72 -7.73 9.08
N ALA A 56 -17.70 -7.56 8.25
CA ALA A 56 -16.32 -7.82 8.63
C ALA A 56 -15.80 -6.73 9.57
N ILE A 57 -15.14 -7.16 10.64
CA ILE A 57 -14.47 -6.27 11.59
C ILE A 57 -13.33 -5.56 10.85
N GLN A 58 -13.35 -4.23 10.86
CA GLN A 58 -12.30 -3.44 10.24
C GLN A 58 -11.03 -3.44 11.11
N PRO A 59 -9.85 -3.26 10.52
CA PRO A 59 -8.63 -3.11 11.28
C PRO A 59 -8.76 -2.00 12.33
N LEU A 60 -8.39 -2.27 13.57
CA LEU A 60 -8.46 -1.35 14.72
C LEU A 60 -9.87 -0.97 15.19
N GLU A 61 -10.92 -1.57 14.66
CA GLU A 61 -12.30 -1.31 15.09
C GLU A 61 -12.64 -1.98 16.42
N VAL A 62 -12.05 -3.14 16.65
CA VAL A 62 -12.26 -3.94 17.88
C VAL A 62 -10.91 -4.30 18.46
N SER A 63 -10.77 -4.19 19.77
CA SER A 63 -9.58 -4.69 20.47
C SER A 63 -9.36 -6.17 20.15
N PRO A 64 -8.12 -6.58 19.87
CA PRO A 64 -7.81 -7.99 19.63
C PRO A 64 -8.37 -8.86 20.77
N ARG A 65 -8.98 -9.97 20.41
CA ARG A 65 -9.44 -10.92 21.41
C ARG A 65 -8.24 -11.48 22.16
N VAL A 66 -8.31 -11.48 23.47
CA VAL A 66 -7.30 -12.15 24.28
C VAL A 66 -7.34 -13.64 23.95
N MET A 67 -6.21 -14.21 23.61
CA MET A 67 -6.10 -15.64 23.41
C MET A 67 -6.48 -16.38 24.72
N PRO A 68 -7.21 -17.50 24.66
CA PRO A 68 -7.47 -18.33 25.82
C PRO A 68 -6.15 -18.72 26.50
N GLU A 69 -6.15 -18.75 27.82
CA GLU A 69 -4.97 -19.13 28.58
C GLU A 69 -4.54 -20.56 28.19
N GLY A 70 -3.26 -20.76 27.92
CA GLY A 70 -2.73 -22.06 27.48
C GLY A 70 -2.76 -22.29 25.96
N THR A 71 -3.23 -21.32 25.16
CA THR A 71 -3.15 -21.42 23.70
C THR A 71 -1.72 -21.15 23.25
N LEU A 72 -1.08 -22.15 22.66
CA LEU A 72 0.20 -21.97 21.96
C LEU A 72 -0.10 -21.82 20.46
N PRO A 73 0.40 -20.77 19.81
CA PRO A 73 0.33 -20.68 18.35
C PRO A 73 1.08 -21.84 17.71
N VAL A 74 0.50 -22.44 16.67
CA VAL A 74 1.05 -23.63 16.01
C VAL A 74 2.35 -23.32 15.27
N ASP A 75 2.62 -22.05 15.00
CA ASP A 75 3.79 -21.61 14.23
C ASP A 75 4.40 -20.33 14.82
N THR A 76 4.75 -20.39 16.06
CA THR A 76 5.63 -19.39 16.63
C THR A 76 7.04 -19.94 16.68
N GLY A 77 7.74 -19.79 15.61
CA GLY A 77 9.14 -19.52 15.77
C GLY A 77 9.26 -18.34 16.73
N THR A 78 9.94 -18.51 17.87
CA THR A 78 10.23 -17.41 18.80
C THR A 78 10.71 -16.22 17.96
N PRO A 79 10.00 -15.09 17.96
CA PRO A 79 10.50 -13.93 17.22
C PRO A 79 11.90 -13.66 17.75
N PRO A 80 12.90 -13.50 16.91
CA PRO A 80 14.23 -13.15 17.38
C PRO A 80 14.09 -11.85 18.15
N GLN A 81 14.57 -11.84 19.37
CA GLN A 81 14.50 -10.67 20.26
C GLN A 81 15.33 -9.50 19.74
N ASP A 82 16.22 -9.80 18.78
CA ASP A 82 17.10 -8.83 18.14
C ASP A 82 17.42 -9.34 16.72
N LEU A 83 17.23 -8.47 15.71
CA LEU A 83 17.53 -8.76 14.32
C LEU A 83 18.99 -9.18 14.14
N GLU A 84 19.92 -8.57 14.87
CA GLU A 84 21.35 -8.85 14.81
C GLU A 84 21.65 -10.27 15.33
N GLN A 85 21.05 -10.70 16.42
CA GLN A 85 21.22 -12.05 16.96
C GLN A 85 20.55 -13.13 16.11
N ALA A 86 19.37 -12.83 15.56
CA ALA A 86 18.72 -13.71 14.61
C ALA A 86 19.56 -13.92 13.35
N THR A 87 20.18 -12.86 12.89
CA THR A 87 21.05 -12.79 11.73
C THR A 87 22.25 -13.72 11.84
N ILE A 88 22.87 -13.76 13.01
CA ILE A 88 24.09 -14.55 13.26
C ILE A 88 23.75 -16.03 13.46
N LYS A 89 22.57 -16.34 14.00
CA LYS A 89 22.19 -17.70 14.42
C LYS A 89 21.26 -18.42 13.47
N ALA A 90 20.57 -17.70 12.60
CA ALA A 90 19.62 -18.31 11.68
C ALA A 90 20.36 -18.98 10.51
N HIS A 91 20.21 -20.28 10.44
CA HIS A 91 20.68 -21.10 9.31
C HIS A 91 19.47 -21.57 8.51
N ASN A 92 19.63 -21.65 7.20
CA ASN A 92 18.58 -22.18 6.34
C ASN A 92 18.30 -23.65 6.72
N PRO A 93 17.08 -24.00 7.17
CA PRO A 93 16.75 -25.38 7.49
C PRO A 93 16.47 -26.21 6.23
N LEU A 94 16.23 -25.54 5.08
CA LEU A 94 15.86 -26.20 3.84
C LEU A 94 17.11 -26.55 3.02
N LYS A 95 17.02 -27.62 2.24
CA LYS A 95 18.05 -27.98 1.30
C LYS A 95 17.86 -27.20 -0.02
N PRO A 96 18.96 -26.78 -0.68
CA PRO A 96 18.87 -26.08 -1.97
C PRO A 96 18.52 -27.07 -3.09
N THR A 97 17.22 -27.44 -3.18
CA THR A 97 16.70 -28.25 -4.27
C THR A 97 16.30 -27.37 -5.46
N PRO A 98 16.32 -27.89 -6.69
CA PRO A 98 15.83 -27.12 -7.84
C PRO A 98 14.40 -26.61 -7.68
N GLU A 99 13.55 -27.34 -6.95
CA GLU A 99 12.16 -26.98 -6.67
C GLU A 99 12.10 -25.75 -5.74
N ASN A 100 12.83 -25.77 -4.62
CA ASN A 100 12.85 -24.65 -3.68
C ASN A 100 13.44 -23.39 -4.34
N ILE A 101 14.46 -23.55 -5.17
CA ILE A 101 15.05 -22.43 -5.90
C ILE A 101 14.09 -21.88 -6.95
N ALA A 102 13.33 -22.74 -7.65
CA ALA A 102 12.32 -22.32 -8.62
C ALA A 102 11.16 -21.59 -7.94
N HIS A 103 10.69 -22.09 -6.79
CA HIS A 103 9.70 -21.43 -5.96
C HIS A 103 10.19 -20.07 -5.45
N GLY A 104 11.42 -20.02 -4.94
CA GLY A 104 12.08 -18.77 -4.54
C GLY A 104 12.20 -17.76 -5.68
N LYS A 105 12.45 -18.22 -6.91
CA LYS A 105 12.43 -17.40 -8.12
C LYS A 105 11.07 -16.80 -8.38
N GLU A 106 10.02 -17.60 -8.29
CA GLU A 106 8.65 -17.13 -8.50
C GLU A 106 8.27 -16.03 -7.48
N LEU A 107 8.54 -16.28 -6.20
CA LEU A 107 8.31 -15.31 -5.13
C LEU A 107 9.12 -14.04 -5.33
N PHE A 108 10.40 -14.16 -5.69
CA PHE A 108 11.27 -13.03 -5.98
C PHE A 108 10.75 -12.19 -7.16
N THR A 109 10.32 -12.85 -8.23
CA THR A 109 9.81 -12.20 -9.43
C THR A 109 8.56 -11.37 -9.10
N ASN A 110 7.66 -11.94 -8.32
CA ASN A 110 6.39 -11.30 -7.99
C ASN A 110 6.50 -10.19 -6.94
N THR A 111 7.49 -10.30 -6.04
CA THR A 111 7.54 -9.44 -4.84
C THR A 111 8.77 -8.52 -4.82
N CYS A 112 9.93 -9.00 -5.24
CA CYS A 112 11.20 -8.29 -5.06
C CYS A 112 11.65 -7.53 -6.32
N THR A 113 11.34 -8.08 -7.50
CA THR A 113 11.73 -7.53 -8.81
C THR A 113 11.31 -6.07 -9.03
N PRO A 114 10.15 -5.58 -8.57
CA PRO A 114 9.78 -4.17 -8.77
C PRO A 114 10.84 -3.18 -8.28
N CYS A 115 11.54 -3.49 -7.21
CA CYS A 115 12.60 -2.65 -6.67
C CYS A 115 14.00 -3.15 -7.03
N HIS A 116 14.25 -4.47 -6.90
CA HIS A 116 15.58 -5.04 -7.04
C HIS A 116 15.94 -5.43 -8.48
N GLY A 117 14.98 -5.42 -9.41
CA GLY A 117 15.19 -5.89 -10.79
C GLY A 117 15.23 -7.41 -10.90
N GLU A 118 15.05 -7.94 -12.10
CA GLU A 118 15.04 -9.40 -12.35
C GLU A 118 16.39 -10.06 -12.04
N SER A 119 17.46 -9.32 -12.28
CA SER A 119 18.84 -9.75 -12.04
C SER A 119 19.37 -9.42 -10.64
N GLY A 120 18.57 -8.70 -9.83
CA GLY A 120 18.94 -8.32 -8.47
C GLY A 120 19.91 -7.14 -8.37
N HIS A 121 20.07 -6.33 -9.41
CA HIS A 121 21.02 -5.20 -9.43
C HIS A 121 20.48 -3.93 -8.76
N GLY A 122 19.22 -3.89 -8.36
CA GLY A 122 18.58 -2.69 -7.80
C GLY A 122 18.05 -1.75 -8.86
N ASP A 123 17.83 -2.23 -10.07
CA ASP A 123 17.40 -1.51 -11.27
C ASP A 123 15.96 -1.83 -11.68
N GLY A 124 15.14 -2.24 -10.71
CA GLY A 124 13.73 -2.53 -10.96
C GLY A 124 12.94 -1.31 -11.43
N PRO A 125 11.75 -1.52 -12.03
CA PRO A 125 10.95 -0.43 -12.61
C PRO A 125 10.56 0.66 -11.60
N VAL A 126 10.51 0.34 -10.31
CA VAL A 126 10.23 1.31 -9.24
C VAL A 126 11.50 2.02 -8.75
N ALA A 127 12.69 1.47 -9.04
CA ALA A 127 13.96 1.99 -8.53
C ALA A 127 14.17 3.46 -8.89
N HIS A 128 13.84 3.89 -10.12
CA HIS A 128 14.00 5.27 -10.54
C HIS A 128 13.16 6.27 -9.73
N LEU A 129 11.96 5.86 -9.27
CA LEU A 129 11.13 6.68 -8.40
C LEU A 129 11.74 6.78 -7.01
N LEU A 130 12.30 5.67 -6.51
CA LEU A 130 12.98 5.63 -5.23
C LEU A 130 14.25 6.49 -5.24
N HIS A 131 15.04 6.45 -6.31
CA HIS A 131 16.21 7.32 -6.51
C HIS A 131 15.83 8.81 -6.45
N ALA A 132 14.70 9.22 -7.05
CA ALA A 132 14.23 10.59 -7.01
C ALA A 132 13.91 11.07 -5.57
N HIS A 133 13.65 10.13 -4.66
CA HIS A 133 13.41 10.40 -3.25
C HIS A 133 14.62 10.10 -2.35
N GLY A 134 15.78 9.83 -2.93
CA GLY A 134 17.02 9.55 -2.20
C GLY A 134 17.13 8.12 -1.64
N TYR A 135 16.37 7.17 -2.19
CA TYR A 135 16.37 5.76 -1.78
C TYR A 135 16.90 4.88 -2.90
N ASP A 136 18.01 4.22 -2.66
CA ASP A 136 18.60 3.29 -3.62
C ASP A 136 18.32 1.84 -3.21
N PRO A 137 17.54 1.08 -4.00
CA PRO A 137 17.42 -0.36 -3.78
C PRO A 137 18.80 -1.00 -3.83
N LYS A 138 19.12 -1.80 -2.82
CA LYS A 138 20.42 -2.43 -2.74
C LYS A 138 20.63 -3.42 -3.90
N ASN A 139 21.80 -3.34 -4.51
CA ASN A 139 22.26 -4.39 -5.40
C ASN A 139 22.50 -5.67 -4.58
N LEU A 140 21.77 -6.73 -4.91
CA LEU A 140 21.79 -7.99 -4.17
C LEU A 140 22.91 -8.91 -4.62
N VAL A 141 23.43 -8.73 -5.84
CA VAL A 141 24.38 -9.65 -6.47
C VAL A 141 25.84 -9.22 -6.35
N THR A 142 26.07 -7.94 -6.02
CA THR A 142 27.43 -7.38 -5.91
C THR A 142 27.65 -6.68 -4.58
N GLY A 143 28.88 -6.31 -4.31
CA GLY A 143 29.25 -5.49 -3.17
C GLY A 143 29.06 -6.18 -1.82
N THR A 144 28.62 -5.38 -0.84
CA THR A 144 28.45 -5.84 0.54
C THR A 144 27.35 -6.88 0.68
N SER A 145 26.33 -6.85 -0.19
CA SER A 145 25.17 -7.77 -0.13
C SER A 145 25.59 -9.23 -0.32
N LYS A 146 26.61 -9.47 -1.14
CA LYS A 146 27.15 -10.83 -1.38
C LYS A 146 27.75 -11.46 -0.14
N ASN A 147 28.31 -10.64 0.76
CA ASN A 147 29.03 -11.10 1.95
C ASN A 147 28.11 -11.20 3.19
N LEU A 148 26.85 -10.82 3.06
CA LEU A 148 25.90 -10.91 4.16
C LEU A 148 25.55 -12.38 4.44
N PRO A 149 25.41 -12.79 5.72
CA PRO A 149 24.93 -14.13 6.08
C PRO A 149 23.50 -14.37 5.57
N ASP A 150 23.15 -15.64 5.31
CA ASP A 150 21.80 -16.02 4.88
C ASP A 150 20.72 -15.57 5.88
N GLY A 151 21.00 -15.73 7.17
CA GLY A 151 20.13 -15.30 8.23
C GLY A 151 19.88 -13.78 8.22
N TYR A 152 20.85 -12.97 7.78
CA TYR A 152 20.66 -11.54 7.63
C TYR A 152 19.68 -11.22 6.50
N ILE A 153 19.86 -11.86 5.35
CA ILE A 153 18.94 -11.67 4.21
C ILE A 153 17.53 -12.11 4.61
N TYR A 154 17.42 -13.27 5.25
CA TYR A 154 16.15 -13.78 5.78
C TYR A 154 15.49 -12.80 6.75
N GLY A 155 16.26 -12.30 7.74
CA GLY A 155 15.74 -11.34 8.72
C GLY A 155 15.28 -10.03 8.07
N TYR A 156 16.04 -9.55 7.07
CA TYR A 156 15.69 -8.35 6.34
C TYR A 156 14.41 -8.52 5.50
N ILE A 157 14.19 -9.69 4.93
CA ILE A 157 12.93 -10.03 4.23
C ILE A 157 11.79 -10.06 5.26
N ARG A 158 11.99 -10.69 6.41
CA ARG A 158 10.96 -10.83 7.43
C ARG A 158 10.58 -9.50 8.07
N ASP A 159 11.55 -8.77 8.59
CA ASP A 159 11.31 -7.61 9.43
C ASP A 159 11.33 -6.29 8.63
N GLY A 160 11.85 -6.33 7.41
CA GLY A 160 12.04 -5.13 6.60
C GLY A 160 13.22 -4.29 7.05
N GLY A 161 13.30 -3.08 6.54
CA GLY A 161 14.32 -2.10 6.87
C GLY A 161 13.77 -0.69 6.72
N ILE A 162 14.65 0.33 6.76
CA ILE A 162 14.24 1.74 6.67
C ILE A 162 13.41 2.03 5.41
N HIS A 163 13.72 1.33 4.31
CA HIS A 163 13.09 1.56 3.00
C HIS A 163 12.46 0.30 2.40
N MET A 164 12.73 -0.86 2.96
CA MET A 164 12.19 -2.13 2.53
C MET A 164 11.04 -2.52 3.47
N PRO A 165 9.83 -2.77 2.96
CA PRO A 165 8.72 -3.22 3.81
C PRO A 165 8.99 -4.61 4.41
N SER A 166 8.32 -4.91 5.52
CA SER A 166 8.28 -6.24 6.10
C SER A 166 7.41 -7.17 5.23
N TYR A 167 7.89 -8.39 5.03
CA TYR A 167 7.16 -9.45 4.36
C TYR A 167 6.82 -10.62 5.30
N ALA A 168 6.82 -10.37 6.62
CA ALA A 168 6.47 -11.37 7.61
C ALA A 168 5.09 -11.99 7.40
N ASP A 169 4.11 -11.13 7.05
CA ASP A 169 2.72 -11.54 6.88
C ASP A 169 2.41 -12.03 5.45
N ALA A 170 3.26 -11.68 4.48
CA ALA A 170 3.07 -12.03 3.09
C ALA A 170 3.72 -13.37 2.70
N MET A 171 4.73 -13.81 3.46
CA MET A 171 5.50 -15.03 3.20
C MET A 171 5.69 -15.80 4.49
N ASN A 172 5.52 -17.11 4.45
CA ASN A 172 5.86 -17.98 5.57
C ASN A 172 7.40 -18.17 5.70
N SER A 173 7.83 -18.88 6.72
CA SER A 173 9.25 -19.09 7.01
C SER A 173 10.01 -19.76 5.85
N ASP A 174 9.44 -20.81 5.29
CA ASP A 174 10.06 -21.62 4.25
C ASP A 174 10.16 -20.83 2.93
N GLU A 175 9.11 -20.10 2.59
CA GLU A 175 9.09 -19.21 1.42
C GLU A 175 10.18 -18.14 1.48
N ARG A 176 10.40 -17.53 2.65
CA ARG A 176 11.52 -16.58 2.82
C ARG A 176 12.88 -17.24 2.62
N TRP A 177 13.07 -18.48 3.08
CA TRP A 177 14.29 -19.23 2.85
C TRP A 177 14.47 -19.61 1.38
N ASP A 178 13.40 -19.92 0.66
CA ASP A 178 13.43 -20.18 -0.77
C ASP A 178 13.91 -18.92 -1.53
N VAL A 179 13.40 -17.74 -1.14
CA VAL A 179 13.87 -16.46 -1.72
C VAL A 179 15.37 -16.25 -1.43
N VAL A 180 15.86 -16.54 -0.22
CA VAL A 180 17.30 -16.46 0.11
C VAL A 180 18.11 -17.37 -0.80
N MET A 181 17.68 -18.61 -1.03
CA MET A 181 18.36 -19.55 -1.93
C MET A 181 18.41 -19.03 -3.37
N TYR A 182 17.33 -18.44 -3.85
CA TYR A 182 17.32 -17.82 -5.18
C TYR A 182 18.25 -16.61 -5.28
N VAL A 183 18.30 -15.74 -4.27
CA VAL A 183 19.26 -14.62 -4.23
C VAL A 183 20.69 -15.14 -4.28
N ARG A 184 21.01 -16.23 -3.59
CA ARG A 184 22.33 -16.88 -3.68
C ARG A 184 22.62 -17.42 -5.07
N GLN A 185 21.63 -17.98 -5.74
CA GLN A 185 21.77 -18.39 -7.13
C GLN A 185 22.09 -17.20 -8.05
N LEU A 186 21.37 -16.08 -7.91
CA LEU A 186 21.67 -14.86 -8.66
C LEU A 186 23.11 -14.39 -8.44
N GLN A 187 23.59 -14.42 -7.20
CA GLN A 187 24.96 -14.03 -6.85
C GLN A 187 26.03 -14.93 -7.48
N THR A 188 25.72 -16.20 -7.73
CA THR A 188 26.64 -17.12 -8.41
C THR A 188 26.61 -16.97 -9.92
N GLN A 189 25.51 -16.54 -10.48
CA GLN A 189 25.33 -16.33 -11.92
C GLN A 189 25.81 -14.95 -12.41
N ALA A 190 25.99 -13.99 -11.48
CA ALA A 190 26.47 -12.66 -11.82
C ALA A 190 27.86 -12.71 -12.45
N PRO A 191 28.08 -12.03 -13.59
CA PRO A 191 29.37 -12.02 -14.27
C PRO A 191 30.47 -11.42 -13.39
N ALA A 192 31.71 -11.95 -13.51
CA ALA A 192 32.84 -11.52 -12.72
C ALA A 192 33.19 -10.02 -12.89
N SER A 193 32.74 -9.38 -13.97
CA SER A 193 32.89 -7.93 -14.22
C SER A 193 32.21 -7.09 -13.15
N ASP A 194 31.05 -7.52 -12.67
CA ASP A 194 30.24 -6.78 -11.72
C ASP A 194 30.78 -6.89 -10.28
N GLN A 195 31.68 -7.82 -10.07
CA GLN A 195 32.31 -8.04 -8.77
C GLN A 195 33.42 -7.03 -8.42
N LYS A 196 33.97 -6.31 -9.41
CA LYS A 196 35.11 -5.40 -9.23
C LYS A 196 34.74 -3.96 -8.80
N THR A 197 33.51 -3.55 -8.89
CA THR A 197 33.09 -2.16 -8.61
C THR A 197 32.81 -1.88 -7.13
N ALA A 198 32.89 -2.86 -6.26
CA ALA A 198 32.55 -2.72 -4.84
C ALA A 198 33.74 -2.36 -3.92
N THR A 199 34.92 -2.11 -4.46
CA THR A 199 36.12 -1.74 -3.70
C THR A 199 36.61 -0.36 -4.10
N LYS A 200 35.85 0.68 -3.75
CA LYS A 200 36.37 2.05 -3.70
C LYS A 200 35.66 2.85 -2.65
#